data_42c8f4a5949f02b2b160abe524f31998
#
_entry.id   42c8f4a5949f02b2b160abe524f31998
#
_cell.length_a   1.000
_cell.length_b   1.000
_cell.length_c   1.000
_cell.angle_alpha   90.00
_cell.angle_beta   90.00
_cell.angle_gamma   90.00
#
_symmetry.space_group_name_H-M   'P 1'
#
loop_
_entity.id
_entity.type
_entity.pdbx_description
1 polymer ?
#
loop_
_entity_poly.entity_id
_entity_poly.type
_entity_poly.pdbx_seq_one_letter_code
_entity_poly.pdbx_strand_id
1 'polypeptide(L)'
;MTANFSLSPNQTSFVLQANSQRILALSFPHLPTDRIARKRWGLSWRSKGRPETPPIVCSGKLNNAMRLTALDELAERLGLRKELGVAEARAMYPMLEVAEEDPAADRRLLEAIADWCDRYTPLVAFDGKDGLFLDISGCAHLFGGEKALLKDVLSRLFHMGFDARGAVSSSSGLSWAASRFGQGGVIGDEEAEHVLMSLPVAALRLEGQTVAALKKLGLKYIGDVIDAPRAPLTRRFGPELLLRLDQALGREEEPVSPRRPVASLSAESRLIEPIGTEEQILAVTRQVAMSLQPSSERLQAVYDDLDAGYGFEILRLNVLRHDPFNEAQGDFEGDRQGEISLSAFVDRVSARLGADCLQSFQLRESHVPERAVITVPVMESLPRRKAEQDIQLPFREERPLRLFATPEPVETILAEVPDGPPQIFRWRRMQHQVARSEGPERIAMEWWIDGNDAEARDYFRIEDETGHRFWIYRRGFYGRELDPRWFMHGVFA
;
A
#
# COMPACT_ATOMS: atom_id res chain seq x y z
N MET A 1 55.54 -43.05 -30.53
CA MET A 1 55.05 -43.20 -29.16
C MET A 1 53.94 -42.19 -28.99
N THR A 2 52.74 -42.66 -29.23
CA THR A 2 51.50 -41.86 -29.12
C THR A 2 50.83 -42.25 -27.82
N ALA A 3 50.73 -41.28 -26.88
CA ALA A 3 50.04 -41.49 -25.62
C ALA A 3 48.57 -41.09 -25.80
N ASN A 4 47.67 -42.07 -25.73
CA ASN A 4 46.23 -41.89 -25.64
C ASN A 4 45.87 -41.47 -24.24
N PHE A 5 45.33 -40.24 -24.07
CA PHE A 5 44.59 -39.85 -22.90
C PHE A 5 43.10 -40.08 -23.16
N SER A 6 42.54 -41.07 -22.48
CA SER A 6 41.11 -41.30 -22.40
C SER A 6 40.52 -40.40 -21.36
N LEU A 7 39.70 -39.43 -21.77
CA LEU A 7 38.85 -38.62 -20.91
C LEU A 7 37.58 -39.40 -20.58
N SER A 8 37.34 -39.62 -19.28
CA SER A 8 36.07 -40.14 -18.75
C SER A 8 34.96 -39.12 -18.91
N PRO A 9 33.76 -39.50 -19.37
CA PRO A 9 32.62 -38.61 -19.44
C PRO A 9 31.85 -38.62 -18.11
N ASN A 10 32.19 -37.73 -17.20
CA ASN A 10 31.25 -37.29 -16.18
C ASN A 10 30.75 -35.88 -16.55
N GLN A 11 29.96 -35.85 -17.63
CA GLN A 11 29.09 -34.71 -17.89
C GLN A 11 27.86 -34.85 -16.98
N THR A 12 27.94 -34.24 -15.82
CA THR A 12 26.73 -33.85 -15.09
C THR A 12 26.04 -32.81 -15.96
N SER A 13 25.03 -33.23 -16.71
CA SER A 13 24.13 -32.35 -17.42
C SER A 13 23.40 -31.50 -16.37
N PHE A 14 23.89 -30.29 -16.17
CA PHE A 14 23.04 -29.22 -15.62
C PHE A 14 21.94 -28.99 -16.66
N VAL A 15 20.83 -29.65 -16.48
CA VAL A 15 19.55 -29.25 -17.08
C VAL A 15 19.29 -27.88 -16.52
N LEU A 16 19.50 -26.84 -17.35
CA LEU A 16 18.93 -25.52 -17.14
C LEU A 16 17.43 -25.78 -16.98
N GLN A 17 16.95 -25.79 -15.74
CA GLN A 17 15.52 -25.68 -15.46
C GLN A 17 15.09 -24.36 -16.11
N ALA A 18 14.39 -24.47 -17.24
CA ALA A 18 13.62 -23.37 -17.77
C ALA A 18 12.84 -22.81 -16.56
N ASN A 19 12.97 -21.53 -16.30
CA ASN A 19 12.28 -20.85 -15.23
C ASN A 19 10.78 -21.05 -15.47
N SER A 20 10.21 -22.12 -14.94
CA SER A 20 8.78 -22.40 -15.06
C SER A 20 8.07 -21.31 -14.29
N GLN A 21 7.10 -20.66 -14.92
CA GLN A 21 6.25 -19.69 -14.29
C GLN A 21 5.65 -20.28 -13.01
N ARG A 22 5.66 -19.48 -11.91
CA ARG A 22 5.07 -19.88 -10.62
C ARG A 22 4.12 -18.78 -10.15
N ILE A 23 2.84 -19.13 -10.11
CA ILE A 23 1.78 -18.20 -9.76
C ILE A 23 1.20 -18.56 -8.39
N LEU A 24 1.20 -17.60 -7.49
CA LEU A 24 0.42 -17.64 -6.24
C LEU A 24 -0.92 -16.99 -6.48
N ALA A 25 -2.01 -17.74 -6.34
CA ALA A 25 -3.37 -17.22 -6.27
C ALA A 25 -3.79 -17.05 -4.81
N LEU A 26 -4.24 -15.84 -4.46
CA LEU A 26 -4.87 -15.54 -3.17
C LEU A 26 -6.37 -15.31 -3.36
N SER A 27 -7.20 -15.88 -2.50
CA SER A 27 -8.65 -15.62 -2.46
C SER A 27 -9.08 -15.17 -1.07
N PHE A 28 -10.01 -14.21 -1.02
CA PHE A 28 -10.55 -13.59 0.18
C PHE A 28 -12.07 -13.80 0.23
N PRO A 29 -12.56 -14.99 0.61
CA PRO A 29 -13.98 -15.34 0.51
C PRO A 29 -14.89 -14.43 1.33
N HIS A 30 -14.36 -13.87 2.39
CA HIS A 30 -15.08 -13.02 3.36
C HIS A 30 -14.64 -11.56 3.34
N LEU A 31 -14.00 -11.05 2.27
CA LEU A 31 -13.43 -9.69 2.20
C LEU A 31 -14.38 -8.59 2.70
N PRO A 32 -15.67 -8.52 2.28
CA PRO A 32 -16.59 -7.47 2.74
C PRO A 32 -16.88 -7.54 4.23
N THR A 33 -17.08 -8.74 4.78
CA THR A 33 -17.34 -8.93 6.21
C THR A 33 -16.09 -8.79 7.05
N ASP A 34 -14.91 -9.18 6.54
CA ASP A 34 -13.62 -8.92 7.16
C ASP A 34 -13.34 -7.41 7.26
N ARG A 35 -13.71 -6.62 6.24
CA ARG A 35 -13.63 -5.15 6.29
C ARG A 35 -14.43 -4.59 7.46
N ILE A 36 -15.66 -5.07 7.64
CA ILE A 36 -16.54 -4.64 8.74
C ILE A 36 -15.97 -5.07 10.09
N ALA A 37 -15.55 -6.33 10.21
CA ALA A 37 -14.98 -6.90 11.43
C ALA A 37 -13.69 -6.14 11.85
N ARG A 38 -12.80 -5.85 10.90
CA ARG A 38 -11.57 -5.06 11.14
C ARG A 38 -11.87 -3.64 11.62
N LYS A 39 -12.90 -3.00 11.06
CA LYS A 39 -13.33 -1.65 11.52
C LYS A 39 -13.87 -1.68 12.95
N ARG A 40 -14.56 -2.75 13.35
CA ARG A 40 -15.19 -2.88 14.67
C ARG A 40 -14.26 -3.36 15.76
N TRP A 41 -13.53 -4.44 15.46
CA TRP A 41 -12.77 -5.18 16.46
C TRP A 41 -11.27 -4.98 16.34
N GLY A 42 -10.84 -4.15 15.37
CA GLY A 42 -9.43 -3.86 15.08
C GLY A 42 -8.79 -4.86 14.12
N LEU A 43 -7.60 -4.51 13.64
CA LEU A 43 -6.90 -5.27 12.60
C LEU A 43 -6.58 -6.71 13.01
N SER A 44 -6.28 -6.93 14.29
CA SER A 44 -5.84 -8.23 14.80
C SER A 44 -6.97 -9.09 15.37
N TRP A 45 -8.23 -8.82 15.02
CA TRP A 45 -9.38 -9.49 15.61
C TRP A 45 -9.36 -11.02 15.45
N ARG A 46 -8.86 -11.53 14.31
CA ARG A 46 -8.78 -12.97 14.06
C ARG A 46 -7.78 -13.66 14.99
N SER A 47 -6.63 -13.04 15.26
CA SER A 47 -5.60 -13.60 16.15
C SER A 47 -5.97 -13.51 17.65
N LYS A 48 -6.83 -12.54 18.01
CA LYS A 48 -7.36 -12.39 19.37
C LYS A 48 -8.59 -13.26 19.64
N GLY A 49 -9.15 -13.85 18.60
CA GLY A 49 -10.41 -14.58 18.63
C GLY A 49 -11.61 -13.67 18.34
N ARG A 50 -12.61 -14.24 17.67
CA ARG A 50 -13.86 -13.55 17.37
C ARG A 50 -14.63 -13.28 18.67
N PRO A 51 -15.10 -12.04 18.93
CA PRO A 51 -16.03 -11.76 20.01
C PRO A 51 -17.33 -12.57 19.86
N GLU A 52 -18.02 -12.83 20.97
CA GLU A 52 -19.36 -13.42 20.97
C GLU A 52 -20.38 -12.42 20.40
N THR A 53 -20.51 -12.40 19.11
CA THR A 53 -21.40 -11.49 18.38
C THR A 53 -22.20 -12.26 17.33
N PRO A 54 -23.39 -11.76 16.95
CA PRO A 54 -24.14 -12.34 15.85
C PRO A 54 -23.34 -12.46 14.56
N PRO A 55 -23.74 -13.35 13.63
CA PRO A 55 -23.11 -13.43 12.31
C PRO A 55 -23.31 -12.14 11.53
N ILE A 56 -22.28 -11.72 10.80
CA ILE A 56 -22.27 -10.52 9.97
C ILE A 56 -22.50 -10.91 8.52
N VAL A 57 -23.45 -10.26 7.87
CA VAL A 57 -23.70 -10.42 6.44
C VAL A 57 -23.79 -9.06 5.76
N CYS A 58 -23.42 -9.00 4.48
CA CYS A 58 -23.71 -7.84 3.66
C CYS A 58 -24.91 -8.08 2.78
N SER A 59 -25.71 -7.04 2.54
CA SER A 59 -26.88 -7.09 1.66
C SER A 59 -26.83 -5.99 0.63
N GLY A 60 -27.32 -6.30 -0.55
CA GLY A 60 -27.44 -5.38 -1.66
C GLY A 60 -28.69 -5.64 -2.49
N LYS A 61 -29.00 -4.71 -3.38
CA LYS A 61 -30.15 -4.82 -4.28
C LYS A 61 -29.80 -5.67 -5.50
N LEU A 62 -30.32 -6.89 -5.57
CA LEU A 62 -30.16 -7.77 -6.70
C LEU A 62 -31.56 -8.11 -7.28
N ASN A 63 -31.76 -7.87 -8.57
CA ASN A 63 -33.06 -8.10 -9.27
C ASN A 63 -34.26 -7.50 -8.52
N ASN A 64 -34.16 -6.23 -8.10
CA ASN A 64 -35.16 -5.50 -7.33
C ASN A 64 -35.50 -6.06 -5.93
N ALA A 65 -34.74 -7.01 -5.41
CA ALA A 65 -34.92 -7.55 -4.07
C ALA A 65 -33.62 -7.35 -3.23
N MET A 66 -33.79 -7.13 -1.92
CA MET A 66 -32.64 -7.11 -0.99
C MET A 66 -32.19 -8.54 -0.72
N ARG A 67 -30.96 -8.86 -1.11
CA ARG A 67 -30.35 -10.19 -1.00
C ARG A 67 -29.01 -10.13 -0.32
N LEU A 68 -28.60 -11.25 0.28
CA LEU A 68 -27.26 -11.39 0.87
C LEU A 68 -26.21 -11.42 -0.24
N THR A 69 -25.23 -10.50 -0.16
CA THR A 69 -24.13 -10.40 -1.14
C THR A 69 -22.81 -10.93 -0.59
N ALA A 70 -22.62 -10.86 0.75
CA ALA A 70 -21.46 -11.46 1.42
C ALA A 70 -21.87 -12.01 2.78
N LEU A 71 -21.14 -13.02 3.21
CA LEU A 71 -21.33 -13.75 4.47
C LEU A 71 -20.01 -13.81 5.21
N ASP A 72 -20.05 -13.87 6.54
CA ASP A 72 -18.91 -14.28 7.34
C ASP A 72 -18.90 -15.80 7.57
N GLU A 73 -17.82 -16.33 8.10
CA GLU A 73 -17.69 -17.77 8.36
C GLU A 73 -18.80 -18.31 9.26
N LEU A 74 -19.29 -17.52 10.21
CA LEU A 74 -20.34 -17.97 11.13
C LEU A 74 -21.66 -18.08 10.38
N ALA A 75 -22.01 -17.12 9.54
CA ALA A 75 -23.20 -17.16 8.70
C ALA A 75 -23.19 -18.37 7.75
N GLU A 76 -22.04 -18.67 7.13
CA GLU A 76 -21.89 -19.86 6.28
C GLU A 76 -22.07 -21.17 7.07
N ARG A 77 -21.49 -21.27 8.26
CA ARG A 77 -21.67 -22.45 9.15
C ARG A 77 -23.13 -22.64 9.57
N LEU A 78 -23.88 -21.56 9.70
CA LEU A 78 -25.32 -21.59 9.99
C LEU A 78 -26.18 -21.93 8.77
N GLY A 79 -25.56 -22.17 7.60
CA GLY A 79 -26.25 -22.59 6.38
C GLY A 79 -26.83 -21.45 5.54
N LEU A 80 -26.52 -20.18 5.88
CA LEU A 80 -26.87 -19.05 5.03
C LEU A 80 -26.08 -19.10 3.72
N ARG A 81 -26.68 -18.59 2.64
CA ARG A 81 -26.07 -18.61 1.31
C ARG A 81 -26.18 -17.22 0.68
N LYS A 82 -25.21 -16.89 -0.18
CA LYS A 82 -25.33 -15.71 -1.05
C LYS A 82 -26.61 -15.79 -1.87
N GLU A 83 -27.16 -14.63 -2.20
CA GLU A 83 -28.42 -14.45 -2.93
C GLU A 83 -29.72 -14.83 -2.16
N LEU A 84 -29.63 -15.32 -0.93
CA LEU A 84 -30.78 -15.51 -0.07
C LEU A 84 -31.45 -14.17 0.24
N GLY A 85 -32.78 -14.13 0.28
CA GLY A 85 -33.52 -12.92 0.66
C GLY A 85 -33.22 -12.50 2.11
N VAL A 86 -33.04 -11.21 2.35
CA VAL A 86 -32.73 -10.68 3.70
C VAL A 86 -33.84 -11.02 4.70
N ALA A 87 -35.13 -10.96 4.27
CA ALA A 87 -36.26 -11.32 5.13
C ALA A 87 -36.24 -12.82 5.53
N GLU A 88 -35.92 -13.69 4.58
CA GLU A 88 -35.79 -15.13 4.82
C GLU A 88 -34.62 -15.43 5.75
N ALA A 89 -33.46 -14.80 5.52
CA ALA A 89 -32.31 -14.95 6.38
C ALA A 89 -32.59 -14.51 7.84
N ARG A 90 -33.31 -13.40 8.04
CA ARG A 90 -33.74 -12.94 9.37
C ARG A 90 -34.80 -13.83 10.00
N ALA A 91 -35.65 -14.46 9.20
CA ALA A 91 -36.60 -15.45 9.71
C ALA A 91 -35.86 -16.69 10.25
N MET A 92 -34.78 -17.11 9.58
CA MET A 92 -33.93 -18.20 10.08
C MET A 92 -33.12 -17.79 11.31
N TYR A 93 -32.57 -16.57 11.33
CA TYR A 93 -31.71 -16.05 12.38
C TYR A 93 -32.08 -14.60 12.71
N PRO A 94 -33.00 -14.38 13.69
CA PRO A 94 -33.48 -13.05 14.05
C PRO A 94 -32.39 -12.09 14.52
N MET A 95 -31.32 -12.61 15.11
CA MET A 95 -30.18 -11.82 15.61
C MET A 95 -29.15 -11.53 14.51
N LEU A 96 -29.44 -11.88 13.24
CA LEU A 96 -28.51 -11.67 12.13
C LEU A 96 -28.21 -10.19 11.93
N GLU A 97 -26.93 -9.87 11.91
CA GLU A 97 -26.47 -8.51 11.67
C GLU A 97 -26.29 -8.29 10.16
N VAL A 98 -27.12 -7.42 9.60
CA VAL A 98 -27.13 -7.10 8.17
C VAL A 98 -26.55 -5.72 7.95
N ALA A 99 -25.41 -5.65 7.29
CA ALA A 99 -24.78 -4.42 6.84
C ALA A 99 -25.09 -4.16 5.36
N GLU A 100 -25.11 -2.91 4.95
CA GLU A 100 -25.19 -2.56 3.54
C GLU A 100 -23.86 -2.86 2.84
N GLU A 101 -23.92 -3.39 1.61
CA GLU A 101 -22.74 -3.61 0.79
C GLU A 101 -22.07 -2.27 0.40
N ASP A 102 -20.75 -2.25 0.39
CA ASP A 102 -19.95 -1.12 -0.11
C ASP A 102 -18.84 -1.63 -1.03
N PRO A 103 -19.18 -1.89 -2.32
CA PRO A 103 -18.22 -2.42 -3.28
C PRO A 103 -17.01 -1.51 -3.50
N ALA A 104 -17.19 -0.20 -3.32
CA ALA A 104 -16.09 0.76 -3.48
C ALA A 104 -15.09 0.64 -2.32
N ALA A 105 -15.57 0.48 -1.09
CA ALA A 105 -14.70 0.25 0.06
C ALA A 105 -14.03 -1.14 0.00
N ASP A 106 -14.74 -2.16 -0.48
CA ASP A 106 -14.18 -3.50 -0.69
C ASP A 106 -13.06 -3.47 -1.73
N ARG A 107 -13.28 -2.72 -2.83
CA ARG A 107 -12.27 -2.53 -3.87
C ARG A 107 -11.03 -1.81 -3.34
N ARG A 108 -11.19 -0.70 -2.61
CA ARG A 108 -10.06 0.01 -1.98
C ARG A 108 -9.29 -0.89 -1.00
N LEU A 109 -9.99 -1.74 -0.26
CA LEU A 109 -9.34 -2.68 0.64
C LEU A 109 -8.53 -3.74 -0.13
N LEU A 110 -9.07 -4.28 -1.23
CA LEU A 110 -8.34 -5.22 -2.07
C LEU A 110 -7.11 -4.55 -2.73
N GLU A 111 -7.22 -3.29 -3.13
CA GLU A 111 -6.10 -2.48 -3.63
C GLU A 111 -5.01 -2.31 -2.57
N ALA A 112 -5.38 -1.99 -1.33
CA ALA A 112 -4.43 -1.90 -0.22
C ALA A 112 -3.74 -3.24 0.09
N ILE A 113 -4.45 -4.37 -0.03
CA ILE A 113 -3.85 -5.70 0.11
C ILE A 113 -2.88 -5.96 -1.06
N ALA A 114 -3.24 -5.57 -2.28
CA ALA A 114 -2.37 -5.72 -3.42
C ALA A 114 -1.09 -4.86 -3.29
N ASP A 115 -1.20 -3.61 -2.80
CA ASP A 115 -0.04 -2.77 -2.47
C ASP A 115 0.86 -3.42 -1.40
N TRP A 116 0.24 -4.04 -0.40
CA TRP A 116 0.96 -4.78 0.62
C TRP A 116 1.67 -6.02 0.05
N CYS A 117 1.10 -6.68 -0.96
CA CYS A 117 1.70 -7.83 -1.64
C CYS A 117 2.93 -7.47 -2.51
N ASP A 118 3.13 -6.20 -2.88
CA ASP A 118 4.30 -5.74 -3.65
C ASP A 118 5.63 -6.09 -2.97
N ARG A 119 5.64 -6.34 -1.64
CA ARG A 119 6.80 -6.83 -0.90
C ARG A 119 7.30 -8.21 -1.31
N TYR A 120 6.43 -9.02 -1.90
CA TYR A 120 6.75 -10.39 -2.36
C TYR A 120 7.12 -10.41 -3.83
N THR A 121 6.43 -9.62 -4.63
CA THR A 121 6.66 -9.48 -6.07
C THR A 121 5.97 -8.21 -6.58
N PRO A 122 6.59 -7.48 -7.53
CA PRO A 122 5.93 -6.35 -8.19
C PRO A 122 4.86 -6.79 -9.20
N LEU A 123 4.79 -8.08 -9.53
CA LEU A 123 3.87 -8.63 -10.51
C LEU A 123 2.58 -9.11 -9.84
N VAL A 124 1.79 -8.17 -9.32
CA VAL A 124 0.51 -8.42 -8.67
C VAL A 124 -0.62 -8.04 -9.61
N ALA A 125 -1.58 -8.93 -9.81
CA ALA A 125 -2.78 -8.70 -10.62
C ALA A 125 -4.05 -8.95 -9.81
N PHE A 126 -5.13 -8.26 -10.17
CA PHE A 126 -6.45 -8.50 -9.58
C PHE A 126 -7.13 -9.70 -10.24
N ASP A 127 -7.78 -10.52 -9.41
CA ASP A 127 -8.70 -11.57 -9.84
C ASP A 127 -10.12 -11.24 -9.34
N GLY A 128 -10.91 -10.65 -10.19
CA GLY A 128 -12.25 -10.23 -9.83
C GLY A 128 -12.28 -9.21 -8.68
N LYS A 129 -13.18 -9.46 -7.72
CA LYS A 129 -13.43 -8.57 -6.58
C LYS A 129 -12.92 -9.09 -5.24
N ASP A 130 -12.42 -10.30 -5.20
CA ASP A 130 -12.06 -11.03 -3.99
C ASP A 130 -10.79 -11.90 -4.16
N GLY A 131 -9.94 -11.61 -5.14
CA GLY A 131 -8.73 -12.37 -5.40
C GLY A 131 -7.58 -11.55 -5.95
N LEU A 132 -6.37 -12.12 -5.82
CA LEU A 132 -5.13 -11.60 -6.37
C LEU A 132 -4.32 -12.75 -6.99
N PHE A 133 -3.62 -12.46 -8.07
CA PHE A 133 -2.53 -13.27 -8.59
C PHE A 133 -1.21 -12.57 -8.33
N LEU A 134 -0.23 -13.34 -7.89
CA LEU A 134 1.14 -12.92 -7.69
C LEU A 134 2.04 -13.82 -8.54
N ASP A 135 2.76 -13.26 -9.49
CA ASP A 135 3.83 -14.01 -10.15
C ASP A 135 5.06 -13.99 -9.24
N ILE A 136 5.34 -15.14 -8.66
CA ILE A 136 6.46 -15.34 -7.73
C ILE A 136 7.65 -16.05 -8.38
N SER A 137 7.66 -16.14 -9.72
CA SER A 137 8.75 -16.74 -10.49
C SER A 137 10.05 -16.00 -10.15
N GLY A 138 11.04 -16.74 -9.65
CA GLY A 138 12.33 -16.17 -9.26
C GLY A 138 12.38 -15.41 -7.94
N CYS A 139 11.23 -15.20 -7.22
CA CYS A 139 11.20 -14.46 -5.94
C CYS A 139 11.14 -15.37 -4.71
N ALA A 140 10.66 -16.60 -4.86
CA ALA A 140 10.36 -17.48 -3.74
C ALA A 140 11.60 -17.83 -2.88
N HIS A 141 12.78 -17.89 -3.48
CA HIS A 141 14.04 -18.19 -2.79
C HIS A 141 14.38 -17.15 -1.72
N LEU A 142 13.99 -15.87 -1.90
CA LEU A 142 14.20 -14.78 -0.93
C LEU A 142 13.45 -15.00 0.39
N PHE A 143 12.43 -15.85 0.38
CA PHE A 143 11.59 -16.17 1.52
C PHE A 143 11.79 -17.59 2.06
N GLY A 144 12.86 -18.28 1.61
CA GLY A 144 13.12 -19.67 1.99
C GLY A 144 12.29 -20.70 1.20
N GLY A 145 11.86 -20.34 -0.02
CA GLY A 145 11.10 -21.19 -0.94
C GLY A 145 9.60 -20.94 -0.93
N GLU A 146 8.89 -21.55 -1.89
CA GLU A 146 7.45 -21.32 -2.11
C GLU A 146 6.57 -21.63 -0.89
N LYS A 147 6.88 -22.74 -0.18
CA LYS A 147 6.12 -23.12 1.04
C LYS A 147 6.28 -22.10 2.15
N ALA A 148 7.50 -21.56 2.33
CA ALA A 148 7.78 -20.55 3.35
C ALA A 148 7.14 -19.22 2.98
N LEU A 149 7.22 -18.80 1.72
CA LEU A 149 6.57 -17.60 1.20
C LEU A 149 5.05 -17.67 1.40
N LEU A 150 4.42 -18.76 0.96
CA LEU A 150 2.96 -18.96 1.11
C LEU A 150 2.54 -18.90 2.59
N LYS A 151 3.30 -19.57 3.48
CA LYS A 151 3.04 -19.54 4.92
C LYS A 151 3.17 -18.14 5.50
N ASP A 152 4.20 -17.37 5.12
CA ASP A 152 4.39 -15.98 5.57
C ASP A 152 3.23 -15.09 5.13
N VAL A 153 2.86 -15.15 3.84
CA VAL A 153 1.73 -14.40 3.28
C VAL A 153 0.45 -14.68 4.06
N LEU A 154 0.06 -15.95 4.18
CA LEU A 154 -1.21 -16.33 4.82
C LEU A 154 -1.21 -16.00 6.31
N SER A 155 -0.09 -16.25 7.01
CA SER A 155 0.04 -15.92 8.44
C SER A 155 -0.10 -14.42 8.68
N ARG A 156 0.55 -13.58 7.89
CA ARG A 156 0.44 -12.13 8.04
C ARG A 156 -0.95 -11.61 7.70
N LEU A 157 -1.58 -12.11 6.63
CA LEU A 157 -2.96 -11.78 6.29
C LEU A 157 -3.94 -12.16 7.41
N PHE A 158 -3.76 -13.33 8.03
CA PHE A 158 -4.53 -13.75 9.20
C PHE A 158 -4.37 -12.78 10.38
N HIS A 159 -3.13 -12.37 10.70
CA HIS A 159 -2.86 -11.40 11.76
C HIS A 159 -3.40 -10.00 11.44
N MET A 160 -3.53 -9.66 10.16
CA MET A 160 -4.21 -8.46 9.70
C MET A 160 -5.73 -8.59 9.66
N GLY A 161 -6.30 -9.72 10.07
CA GLY A 161 -7.73 -9.93 10.22
C GLY A 161 -8.45 -10.38 8.95
N PHE A 162 -7.74 -11.02 8.02
CA PHE A 162 -8.33 -11.58 6.80
C PHE A 162 -8.44 -13.09 6.84
N ASP A 163 -9.54 -13.65 6.30
CA ASP A 163 -9.60 -15.02 5.85
C ASP A 163 -9.04 -15.10 4.43
N ALA A 164 -7.79 -15.51 4.33
CA ALA A 164 -7.11 -15.64 3.04
C ALA A 164 -6.77 -17.10 2.78
N ARG A 165 -7.03 -17.54 1.56
CA ARG A 165 -6.63 -18.87 1.06
C ARG A 165 -5.65 -18.68 -0.09
N GLY A 166 -4.67 -19.56 -0.19
CA GLY A 166 -3.62 -19.43 -1.20
C GLY A 166 -3.19 -20.76 -1.79
N ALA A 167 -2.87 -20.76 -3.07
CA ALA A 167 -2.26 -21.89 -3.75
C ALA A 167 -1.20 -21.41 -4.75
N VAL A 168 -0.13 -22.18 -4.89
CA VAL A 168 0.98 -21.94 -5.82
C VAL A 168 1.05 -23.08 -6.80
N SER A 169 1.10 -22.80 -8.09
CA SER A 169 1.35 -23.78 -9.15
C SER A 169 1.98 -23.12 -10.38
N SER A 170 2.29 -23.92 -11.40
CA SER A 170 2.82 -23.46 -12.69
C SER A 170 1.78 -22.79 -13.58
N SER A 171 0.47 -22.90 -13.29
CA SER A 171 -0.59 -22.22 -14.03
C SER A 171 -1.49 -21.37 -13.14
N SER A 172 -1.92 -20.21 -13.63
CA SER A 172 -2.88 -19.35 -12.95
C SER A 172 -4.22 -20.05 -12.72
N GLY A 173 -4.66 -20.85 -13.68
CA GLY A 173 -5.89 -21.63 -13.61
C GLY A 173 -5.92 -22.64 -12.47
N LEU A 174 -4.85 -23.43 -12.31
CA LEU A 174 -4.74 -24.40 -11.23
C LEU A 174 -4.60 -23.73 -9.87
N SER A 175 -3.75 -22.69 -9.75
CA SER A 175 -3.60 -21.93 -8.51
C SER A 175 -4.92 -21.34 -8.07
N TRP A 176 -5.68 -20.76 -8.99
CA TRP A 176 -7.01 -20.22 -8.71
C TRP A 176 -7.98 -21.30 -8.23
N ALA A 177 -8.03 -22.42 -8.95
CA ALA A 177 -8.89 -23.54 -8.63
C ALA A 177 -8.61 -24.12 -7.24
N ALA A 178 -7.33 -24.34 -6.95
CA ALA A 178 -6.89 -24.92 -5.68
C ALA A 178 -7.09 -23.95 -4.49
N SER A 179 -6.91 -22.64 -4.68
CA SER A 179 -7.12 -21.64 -3.61
C SER A 179 -8.60 -21.49 -3.22
N ARG A 180 -9.53 -21.71 -4.16
CA ARG A 180 -10.97 -21.50 -3.93
C ARG A 180 -11.73 -22.79 -3.62
N PHE A 181 -11.37 -23.90 -4.24
CA PHE A 181 -12.10 -25.17 -4.18
C PHE A 181 -11.30 -26.34 -3.60
N GLY A 182 -9.97 -26.18 -3.49
CA GLY A 182 -9.07 -27.18 -2.94
C GLY A 182 -8.63 -26.85 -1.52
N GLN A 183 -7.57 -27.55 -1.10
CA GLN A 183 -6.92 -27.31 0.21
C GLN A 183 -5.86 -26.21 0.16
N GLY A 184 -5.63 -25.62 -1.02
CA GLY A 184 -4.53 -24.68 -1.21
C GLY A 184 -3.15 -25.36 -1.17
N GLY A 185 -2.12 -24.57 -0.86
CA GLY A 185 -0.76 -25.10 -0.73
C GLY A 185 0.09 -24.93 -1.98
N VAL A 186 1.26 -25.55 -1.99
CA VAL A 186 2.18 -25.56 -3.12
C VAL A 186 2.00 -26.86 -3.89
N ILE A 187 1.67 -26.74 -5.17
CA ILE A 187 1.38 -27.85 -6.08
C ILE A 187 2.54 -27.97 -7.06
N GLY A 188 3.21 -29.14 -7.06
CA GLY A 188 4.23 -29.49 -8.03
C GLY A 188 3.61 -29.90 -9.37
N ASP A 189 4.42 -29.85 -10.44
CA ASP A 189 3.94 -30.16 -11.79
C ASP A 189 3.49 -31.63 -11.91
N GLU A 190 4.12 -32.51 -11.18
CA GLU A 190 3.76 -33.95 -11.14
C GLU A 190 2.40 -34.22 -10.50
N GLU A 191 1.99 -33.36 -9.55
CA GLU A 191 0.73 -33.48 -8.81
C GLU A 191 -0.41 -32.68 -9.45
N ALA A 192 -0.08 -31.77 -10.37
CA ALA A 192 -0.99 -30.77 -10.92
C ALA A 192 -2.27 -31.37 -11.51
N GLU A 193 -2.14 -32.36 -12.37
CA GLU A 193 -3.28 -33.03 -13.01
C GLU A 193 -4.15 -33.78 -11.98
N HIS A 194 -3.53 -34.48 -11.05
CA HIS A 194 -4.25 -35.24 -10.01
C HIS A 194 -5.04 -34.31 -9.08
N VAL A 195 -4.44 -33.20 -8.66
CA VAL A 195 -5.12 -32.20 -7.85
C VAL A 195 -6.30 -31.61 -8.62
N LEU A 196 -6.09 -31.25 -9.89
CA LEU A 196 -7.13 -30.63 -10.74
C LEU A 196 -8.31 -31.59 -10.96
N MET A 197 -8.05 -32.87 -11.23
CA MET A 197 -9.10 -33.89 -11.44
C MET A 197 -10.07 -34.01 -10.27
N SER A 198 -9.58 -33.82 -9.05
CA SER A 198 -10.38 -33.91 -7.82
C SER A 198 -11.31 -32.72 -7.57
N LEU A 199 -11.09 -31.60 -8.28
CA LEU A 199 -11.84 -30.37 -8.08
C LEU A 199 -13.17 -30.36 -8.85
N PRO A 200 -14.20 -29.65 -8.34
CA PRO A 200 -15.48 -29.55 -9.04
C PRO A 200 -15.35 -28.74 -10.34
N VAL A 201 -16.20 -29.02 -11.34
CA VAL A 201 -16.19 -28.29 -12.63
C VAL A 201 -16.37 -26.78 -12.49
N ALA A 202 -16.93 -26.29 -11.37
CA ALA A 202 -17.01 -24.86 -11.06
C ALA A 202 -15.62 -24.22 -10.91
N ALA A 203 -14.59 -25.01 -10.62
CA ALA A 203 -13.22 -24.55 -10.51
C ALA A 203 -12.56 -24.20 -11.86
N LEU A 204 -13.23 -24.43 -12.98
CA LEU A 204 -12.80 -24.00 -14.33
C LEU A 204 -13.23 -22.55 -14.66
N ARG A 205 -13.78 -21.77 -13.73
CA ARG A 205 -14.23 -20.38 -13.95
C ARG A 205 -15.23 -20.22 -15.11
N LEU A 206 -16.10 -21.22 -15.29
CA LEU A 206 -17.16 -21.21 -16.30
C LEU A 206 -18.39 -20.44 -15.80
N GLU A 207 -19.21 -19.98 -16.71
CA GLU A 207 -20.50 -19.40 -16.38
C GLU A 207 -21.39 -20.38 -15.60
N GLY A 208 -22.16 -19.85 -14.65
CA GLY A 208 -23.01 -20.66 -13.78
C GLY A 208 -24.01 -21.57 -14.54
N GLN A 209 -24.50 -21.12 -15.70
CA GLN A 209 -25.38 -21.92 -16.57
C GLN A 209 -24.65 -23.14 -17.16
N THR A 210 -23.41 -22.96 -17.60
CA THR A 210 -22.54 -24.04 -18.13
C THR A 210 -22.23 -25.04 -17.05
N VAL A 211 -21.85 -24.57 -15.85
CA VAL A 211 -21.62 -25.43 -14.69
C VAL A 211 -22.85 -26.25 -14.32
N ALA A 212 -24.04 -25.62 -14.31
CA ALA A 212 -25.29 -26.32 -14.03
C ALA A 212 -25.64 -27.39 -15.10
N ALA A 213 -25.35 -27.08 -16.38
CA ALA A 213 -25.60 -28.00 -17.48
C ALA A 213 -24.61 -29.22 -17.45
N LEU A 214 -23.33 -28.99 -17.12
CA LEU A 214 -22.35 -30.05 -16.92
C LEU A 214 -22.79 -30.99 -15.79
N LYS A 215 -23.17 -30.43 -14.64
CA LYS A 215 -23.64 -31.21 -13.47
C LYS A 215 -24.89 -32.06 -13.81
N LYS A 216 -25.83 -31.53 -14.64
CA LYS A 216 -27.00 -32.28 -15.09
C LYS A 216 -26.64 -33.48 -15.97
N LEU A 217 -25.48 -33.43 -16.65
CA LEU A 217 -24.96 -34.57 -17.45
C LEU A 217 -24.14 -35.56 -16.63
N GLY A 218 -24.01 -35.34 -15.33
CA GLY A 218 -23.19 -36.17 -14.46
C GLY A 218 -21.70 -35.75 -14.38
N LEU A 219 -21.28 -34.75 -15.17
CA LEU A 219 -19.92 -34.22 -15.15
C LEU A 219 -19.79 -33.26 -13.96
N LYS A 220 -19.41 -33.78 -12.80
CA LYS A 220 -19.35 -33.02 -11.55
C LYS A 220 -17.96 -32.52 -11.21
N TYR A 221 -16.96 -33.29 -11.57
CA TYR A 221 -15.57 -33.03 -11.30
C TYR A 221 -14.81 -32.77 -12.62
N ILE A 222 -13.67 -32.11 -12.53
CA ILE A 222 -12.83 -31.80 -13.69
C ILE A 222 -12.31 -33.09 -14.31
N GLY A 223 -12.02 -34.13 -13.51
CA GLY A 223 -11.66 -35.45 -14.01
C GLY A 223 -12.68 -36.02 -14.98
N ASP A 224 -13.99 -35.89 -14.69
CA ASP A 224 -15.06 -36.34 -15.60
C ASP A 224 -15.00 -35.64 -16.96
N VAL A 225 -14.52 -34.38 -16.99
CA VAL A 225 -14.38 -33.59 -18.23
C VAL A 225 -13.11 -33.94 -18.99
N ILE A 226 -12.01 -34.26 -18.29
CA ILE A 226 -10.75 -34.68 -18.88
C ILE A 226 -10.93 -35.99 -19.64
N ASP A 227 -11.66 -36.95 -19.06
CA ASP A 227 -11.91 -38.27 -19.64
C ASP A 227 -12.96 -38.24 -20.76
N ALA A 228 -13.73 -37.17 -20.91
CA ALA A 228 -14.77 -37.08 -21.91
C ALA A 228 -14.21 -36.68 -23.29
N PRO A 229 -14.83 -37.17 -24.40
CA PRO A 229 -14.43 -36.78 -25.73
C PRO A 229 -14.56 -35.27 -25.99
N ARG A 230 -13.48 -34.64 -26.44
CA ARG A 230 -13.42 -33.15 -26.61
C ARG A 230 -14.41 -32.59 -27.62
N ALA A 231 -14.59 -33.26 -28.77
CA ALA A 231 -15.47 -32.77 -29.86
C ALA A 231 -16.94 -32.62 -29.47
N PRO A 232 -17.61 -33.56 -28.79
CA PRO A 232 -18.96 -33.38 -28.25
C PRO A 232 -19.06 -32.26 -27.21
N LEU A 233 -18.04 -32.10 -26.35
CA LEU A 233 -17.98 -31.03 -25.34
C LEU A 233 -17.93 -29.66 -26.01
N THR A 234 -17.04 -29.46 -26.99
CA THR A 234 -16.95 -28.19 -27.73
C THR A 234 -18.25 -27.86 -28.47
N ARG A 235 -18.88 -28.86 -29.10
CA ARG A 235 -20.11 -28.65 -29.83
C ARG A 235 -21.27 -28.21 -28.93
N ARG A 236 -21.29 -28.68 -27.67
CA ARG A 236 -22.41 -28.44 -26.77
C ARG A 236 -22.16 -27.22 -25.84
N PHE A 237 -20.97 -27.01 -25.38
CA PHE A 237 -20.59 -26.00 -24.37
C PHE A 237 -19.72 -24.86 -24.91
N GLY A 238 -19.40 -24.93 -26.22
CA GLY A 238 -18.48 -23.97 -26.82
C GLY A 238 -17.00 -24.27 -26.54
N PRO A 239 -16.09 -23.50 -27.13
CA PRO A 239 -14.65 -23.69 -26.99
C PRO A 239 -14.11 -23.28 -25.60
N GLU A 240 -14.83 -22.43 -24.89
CA GLU A 240 -14.37 -21.88 -23.61
C GLU A 240 -14.09 -22.95 -22.54
N LEU A 241 -14.94 -23.98 -22.47
CA LEU A 241 -14.77 -25.10 -21.54
C LEU A 241 -13.39 -25.76 -21.70
N LEU A 242 -13.00 -26.06 -22.93
CA LEU A 242 -11.72 -26.71 -23.20
C LEU A 242 -10.53 -25.75 -23.06
N LEU A 243 -10.74 -24.48 -23.43
CA LEU A 243 -9.72 -23.45 -23.21
C LEU A 243 -9.39 -23.32 -21.71
N ARG A 244 -10.41 -23.17 -20.87
CA ARG A 244 -10.22 -23.09 -19.40
C ARG A 244 -9.59 -24.34 -18.81
N LEU A 245 -9.97 -25.51 -19.33
CA LEU A 245 -9.34 -26.77 -18.93
C LEU A 245 -7.86 -26.81 -19.31
N ASP A 246 -7.52 -26.46 -20.56
CA ASP A 246 -6.15 -26.46 -21.04
C ASP A 246 -5.29 -25.39 -20.33
N GLN A 247 -5.83 -24.23 -20.01
CA GLN A 247 -5.19 -23.23 -19.17
C GLN A 247 -4.93 -23.74 -17.74
N ALA A 248 -5.89 -24.43 -17.15
CA ALA A 248 -5.71 -25.01 -15.81
C ALA A 248 -4.66 -26.14 -15.80
N LEU A 249 -4.58 -26.93 -16.88
CA LEU A 249 -3.56 -27.96 -17.08
C LEU A 249 -2.18 -27.40 -17.48
N GLY A 250 -2.05 -26.09 -17.72
CA GLY A 250 -0.82 -25.48 -18.22
C GLY A 250 -0.47 -25.81 -19.67
N ARG A 251 -1.43 -26.35 -20.46
CA ARG A 251 -1.28 -26.63 -21.89
C ARG A 251 -1.44 -25.42 -22.77
N GLU A 252 -2.20 -24.44 -22.28
CA GLU A 252 -2.42 -23.12 -22.90
C GLU A 252 -2.02 -22.04 -21.91
N GLU A 253 -1.35 -21.01 -22.39
CA GLU A 253 -0.95 -19.88 -21.56
C GLU A 253 -2.16 -19.03 -21.19
N GLU A 254 -2.24 -18.61 -19.94
CA GLU A 254 -3.18 -17.62 -19.45
C GLU A 254 -2.39 -16.39 -18.95
N PRO A 255 -2.32 -15.31 -19.74
CA PRO A 255 -1.58 -14.13 -19.36
C PRO A 255 -2.22 -13.43 -18.15
N VAL A 256 -1.45 -13.27 -17.11
CA VAL A 256 -1.83 -12.48 -15.94
C VAL A 256 -1.33 -11.05 -16.14
N SER A 257 -2.25 -10.09 -16.29
CA SER A 257 -1.90 -8.69 -16.50
C SER A 257 -1.65 -8.03 -15.13
N PRO A 258 -0.41 -7.65 -14.81
CA PRO A 258 -0.11 -6.96 -13.56
C PRO A 258 -0.89 -5.64 -13.44
N ARG A 259 -1.34 -5.31 -12.24
CA ARG A 259 -2.07 -4.06 -11.95
C ARG A 259 -1.27 -2.78 -12.24
N ARG A 260 0.05 -2.89 -12.09
CA ARG A 260 1.00 -1.86 -12.56
C ARG A 260 1.60 -2.38 -13.85
N PRO A 261 1.62 -1.57 -14.92
CA PRO A 261 2.28 -1.99 -16.12
C PRO A 261 3.73 -2.35 -15.79
N VAL A 262 4.19 -3.47 -16.35
CA VAL A 262 5.62 -3.79 -16.34
C VAL A 262 6.32 -2.55 -16.88
N ALA A 263 7.31 -2.06 -16.14
CA ALA A 263 7.99 -0.82 -16.51
C ALA A 263 8.37 -0.88 -17.99
N SER A 264 7.86 0.07 -18.76
CA SER A 264 8.16 0.18 -20.21
C SER A 264 9.65 0.35 -20.48
N LEU A 265 10.41 0.70 -19.43
CA LEU A 265 11.85 0.82 -19.42
C LEU A 265 12.40 -0.20 -18.42
N SER A 266 12.91 -1.32 -18.92
CA SER A 266 13.67 -2.29 -18.15
C SER A 266 14.95 -2.65 -18.87
N ALA A 267 16.04 -2.82 -18.12
CA ALA A 267 17.30 -3.32 -18.64
C ALA A 267 17.83 -4.40 -17.70
N GLU A 268 18.40 -5.44 -18.29
CA GLU A 268 18.95 -6.60 -17.59
C GLU A 268 20.40 -6.79 -18.00
N SER A 269 21.27 -7.06 -17.04
CA SER A 269 22.62 -7.52 -17.28
C SER A 269 22.80 -8.90 -16.69
N ARG A 270 23.19 -9.87 -17.50
CA ARG A 270 23.61 -11.21 -17.07
C ARG A 270 25.11 -11.19 -16.91
N LEU A 271 25.57 -11.65 -15.78
CA LEU A 271 26.97 -11.64 -15.42
C LEU A 271 27.56 -13.04 -15.65
N ILE A 272 28.73 -13.09 -16.28
CA ILE A 272 29.44 -14.34 -16.55
C ILE A 272 29.97 -14.94 -15.25
N GLU A 273 30.37 -14.06 -14.32
CA GLU A 273 30.80 -14.42 -12.97
C GLU A 273 29.90 -13.72 -11.94
N PRO A 274 29.47 -14.41 -10.88
CA PRO A 274 28.67 -13.82 -9.82
C PRO A 274 29.42 -12.67 -9.13
N ILE A 275 28.75 -11.54 -8.93
CA ILE A 275 29.29 -10.40 -8.19
C ILE A 275 28.72 -10.36 -6.76
N GLY A 276 29.56 -10.04 -5.79
CA GLY A 276 29.18 -10.04 -4.37
C GLY A 276 29.59 -8.78 -3.61
N THR A 277 30.33 -7.85 -4.25
CA THR A 277 30.73 -6.61 -3.57
C THR A 277 29.86 -5.43 -3.98
N GLU A 278 29.65 -4.50 -3.04
CA GLU A 278 28.87 -3.27 -3.26
C GLU A 278 29.40 -2.48 -4.46
N GLU A 279 30.71 -2.36 -4.61
CA GLU A 279 31.33 -1.63 -5.71
C GLU A 279 31.02 -2.25 -7.07
N GLN A 280 31.04 -3.58 -7.16
CA GLN A 280 30.69 -4.32 -8.37
C GLN A 280 29.22 -4.17 -8.72
N ILE A 281 28.32 -4.28 -7.73
CA ILE A 281 26.89 -4.09 -7.90
C ILE A 281 26.60 -2.68 -8.39
N LEU A 282 27.20 -1.65 -7.78
CA LEU A 282 27.06 -0.26 -8.21
C LEU A 282 27.56 -0.03 -9.63
N ALA A 283 28.70 -0.63 -10.00
CA ALA A 283 29.23 -0.49 -11.35
C ALA A 283 28.29 -1.09 -12.40
N VAL A 284 27.77 -2.30 -12.16
CA VAL A 284 26.83 -2.97 -13.06
C VAL A 284 25.48 -2.23 -13.09
N THR A 285 24.98 -1.75 -11.95
CA THR A 285 23.75 -0.95 -11.88
C THR A 285 23.87 0.32 -12.72
N ARG A 286 25.01 1.03 -12.66
CA ARG A 286 25.25 2.21 -13.50
C ARG A 286 25.29 1.84 -14.99
N GLN A 287 25.92 0.73 -15.34
CA GLN A 287 25.97 0.25 -16.72
C GLN A 287 24.58 -0.09 -17.26
N VAL A 288 23.77 -0.80 -16.45
CA VAL A 288 22.38 -1.13 -16.78
C VAL A 288 21.51 0.12 -16.89
N ALA A 289 21.70 1.11 -15.99
CA ALA A 289 21.00 2.38 -16.05
C ALA A 289 21.35 3.17 -17.32
N MET A 290 22.63 3.20 -17.71
CA MET A 290 23.06 3.85 -18.95
C MET A 290 22.43 3.22 -20.19
N SER A 291 22.13 1.93 -20.18
CA SER A 291 21.46 1.24 -21.30
C SER A 291 19.98 1.61 -21.45
N LEU A 292 19.36 2.23 -20.43
CA LEU A 292 17.95 2.67 -20.44
C LEU A 292 17.73 4.03 -21.12
N GLN A 293 18.78 4.65 -21.65
CA GLN A 293 18.84 5.99 -22.24
C GLN A 293 18.97 7.18 -21.27
N PRO A 294 19.44 8.35 -21.76
CA PRO A 294 20.07 9.42 -20.97
C PRO A 294 19.15 10.23 -20.04
N SER A 295 17.94 9.79 -19.79
CA SER A 295 16.97 10.53 -18.99
C SER A 295 16.77 10.02 -17.54
N SER A 296 17.52 9.00 -17.11
CA SER A 296 17.37 8.46 -15.73
C SER A 296 18.60 8.77 -14.87
N GLU A 297 18.66 10.00 -14.35
CA GLU A 297 19.78 10.41 -13.48
C GLU A 297 19.61 10.03 -12.00
N ARG A 298 18.49 9.41 -11.60
CA ARG A 298 18.19 9.09 -10.21
C ARG A 298 18.00 7.60 -10.00
N LEU A 299 19.02 6.98 -9.43
CA LEU A 299 18.99 5.62 -8.92
C LEU A 299 19.03 5.65 -7.40
N GLN A 300 17.91 5.28 -6.77
CA GLN A 300 17.90 5.00 -5.35
C GLN A 300 18.14 3.49 -5.19
N ALA A 301 19.28 3.15 -4.64
CA ALA A 301 19.63 1.77 -4.33
C ALA A 301 19.74 1.62 -2.80
N VAL A 302 18.92 0.72 -2.25
CA VAL A 302 18.99 0.34 -0.84
C VAL A 302 19.76 -0.98 -0.79
N TYR A 303 20.96 -0.95 -0.22
CA TYR A 303 21.87 -2.11 -0.18
C TYR A 303 21.99 -2.75 1.21
N ASP A 304 21.52 -2.09 2.25
CA ASP A 304 21.80 -2.46 3.64
C ASP A 304 21.23 -3.83 4.07
N ASP A 305 20.25 -4.36 3.32
CA ASP A 305 19.59 -5.65 3.59
C ASP A 305 19.85 -6.73 2.53
N LEU A 306 20.80 -6.51 1.60
CA LEU A 306 21.10 -7.45 0.54
C LEU A 306 22.22 -8.43 0.95
N ASP A 307 21.84 -9.66 1.28
CA ASP A 307 22.79 -10.75 1.41
C ASP A 307 23.09 -11.34 0.03
N ALA A 308 24.30 -11.11 -0.45
CA ALA A 308 24.74 -11.61 -1.74
C ALA A 308 24.93 -13.15 -1.77
N GLY A 309 24.99 -13.83 -0.61
CA GLY A 309 25.22 -15.27 -0.55
C GLY A 309 26.40 -15.70 -1.40
N TYR A 310 26.13 -16.48 -2.48
CA TYR A 310 27.12 -16.87 -3.48
C TYR A 310 27.38 -15.83 -4.58
N GLY A 311 26.76 -14.65 -4.51
CA GLY A 311 26.86 -13.59 -5.48
C GLY A 311 25.64 -13.48 -6.41
N PHE A 312 25.52 -12.34 -7.11
CA PHE A 312 24.44 -12.07 -8.05
C PHE A 312 24.88 -12.39 -9.47
N GLU A 313 24.10 -13.20 -10.19
CA GLU A 313 24.32 -13.56 -11.60
C GLU A 313 23.50 -12.70 -12.56
N ILE A 314 22.39 -12.14 -12.09
CA ILE A 314 21.49 -11.32 -12.90
C ILE A 314 21.14 -10.07 -12.11
N LEU A 315 21.34 -8.91 -12.75
CA LEU A 315 20.90 -7.63 -12.23
C LEU A 315 19.90 -7.01 -13.21
N ARG A 316 18.66 -6.78 -12.75
CA ARG A 316 17.60 -6.18 -13.55
C ARG A 316 17.17 -4.87 -12.91
N LEU A 317 17.19 -3.81 -13.70
CA LEU A 317 16.68 -2.48 -13.34
C LEU A 317 15.34 -2.25 -14.02
N ASN A 318 14.31 -1.97 -13.22
CA ASN A 318 12.98 -1.59 -13.70
C ASN A 318 12.68 -0.16 -13.28
N VAL A 319 12.37 0.69 -14.25
CA VAL A 319 11.93 2.06 -13.98
C VAL A 319 10.43 2.03 -13.72
N LEU A 320 10.02 2.17 -12.46
CA LEU A 320 8.60 2.10 -12.05
C LEU A 320 7.86 3.40 -12.35
N ARG A 321 8.58 4.52 -12.35
CA ARG A 321 8.01 5.85 -12.61
C ARG A 321 9.06 6.72 -13.29
N HIS A 322 8.68 7.42 -14.34
CA HIS A 322 9.48 8.45 -14.96
C HIS A 322 8.60 9.67 -15.22
N ASP A 323 9.16 10.85 -15.00
CA ASP A 323 8.55 12.11 -15.39
C ASP A 323 9.21 12.60 -16.69
N PRO A 324 8.46 13.24 -17.61
CA PRO A 324 9.04 13.76 -18.84
C PRO A 324 10.07 14.85 -18.51
N PHE A 325 11.27 14.68 -19.02
CA PHE A 325 12.32 15.68 -18.91
C PHE A 325 12.04 16.80 -19.91
N ASN A 326 11.59 17.95 -19.42
CA ASN A 326 11.54 19.16 -20.23
C ASN A 326 12.97 19.75 -20.29
N GLU A 327 13.63 19.63 -21.42
CA GLU A 327 14.88 20.33 -21.66
C GLU A 327 14.63 21.84 -21.60
N ALA A 328 14.90 22.44 -20.46
CA ALA A 328 15.07 23.88 -20.38
C ALA A 328 16.46 24.20 -20.99
N GLN A 329 16.49 24.92 -22.11
CA GLN A 329 17.71 25.45 -22.70
C GLN A 329 18.35 26.36 -21.65
N GLY A 330 19.40 25.85 -20.98
CA GLY A 330 20.15 26.63 -19.99
C GLY A 330 20.97 27.70 -20.71
N ASP A 331 21.05 28.89 -20.09
CA ASP A 331 21.90 29.96 -20.50
C ASP A 331 23.36 29.51 -20.60
N PHE A 332 24.11 30.16 -21.48
CA PHE A 332 25.53 29.86 -21.78
C PHE A 332 26.50 30.08 -20.61
N GLU A 333 26.04 30.54 -19.46
CA GLU A 333 26.81 30.78 -18.24
C GLU A 333 26.47 29.73 -17.16
N GLY A 334 27.17 28.65 -17.16
CA GLY A 334 27.82 27.96 -16.01
C GLY A 334 27.01 27.40 -14.85
N ASP A 335 25.68 27.54 -14.70
CA ASP A 335 24.98 27.27 -13.43
C ASP A 335 24.41 25.83 -13.31
N ARG A 336 24.55 24.98 -14.33
CA ARG A 336 24.08 23.58 -14.31
C ARG A 336 24.83 22.66 -13.33
N GLN A 337 26.08 22.98 -13.00
CA GLN A 337 26.85 22.14 -12.07
C GLN A 337 26.34 22.24 -10.63
N GLY A 338 25.74 23.36 -10.23
CA GLY A 338 25.19 23.55 -8.90
C GLY A 338 23.89 22.77 -8.66
N GLU A 339 22.97 22.76 -9.63
CA GLU A 339 21.69 22.03 -9.51
C GLU A 339 21.87 20.50 -9.54
N ILE A 340 22.77 20.01 -10.42
CA ILE A 340 23.13 18.59 -10.46
C ILE A 340 23.81 18.17 -9.13
N SER A 341 24.63 19.06 -8.57
CA SER A 341 25.29 18.83 -7.28
C SER A 341 24.30 18.75 -6.12
N LEU A 342 23.24 19.58 -6.10
CA LEU A 342 22.25 19.59 -5.03
C LEU A 342 21.36 18.34 -5.09
N SER A 343 20.87 17.96 -6.26
CA SER A 343 20.08 16.74 -6.41
C SER A 343 20.88 15.49 -6.06
N ALA A 344 22.12 15.38 -6.53
CA ALA A 344 23.01 14.28 -6.17
C ALA A 344 23.37 14.25 -4.66
N PHE A 345 23.40 15.41 -4.01
CA PHE A 345 23.56 15.50 -2.56
C PHE A 345 22.33 14.97 -1.85
N VAL A 346 21.12 15.43 -2.23
CA VAL A 346 19.84 14.98 -1.67
C VAL A 346 19.71 13.47 -1.82
N ASP A 347 19.98 12.91 -2.99
CA ASP A 347 19.89 11.47 -3.27
C ASP A 347 20.86 10.68 -2.37
N ARG A 348 22.11 11.10 -2.23
CA ARG A 348 23.10 10.43 -1.39
C ARG A 348 22.75 10.47 0.10
N VAL A 349 22.23 11.60 0.58
CA VAL A 349 21.86 11.75 1.98
C VAL A 349 20.61 10.93 2.27
N SER A 350 19.60 11.00 1.40
CA SER A 350 18.36 10.21 1.54
C SER A 350 18.61 8.71 1.46
N ALA A 351 19.52 8.26 0.61
CA ALA A 351 19.92 6.85 0.53
C ALA A 351 20.60 6.33 1.80
N ARG A 352 21.37 7.18 2.50
CA ARG A 352 22.09 6.80 3.73
C ARG A 352 21.29 6.94 5.01
N LEU A 353 20.44 7.97 5.11
CA LEU A 353 19.78 8.38 6.36
C LEU A 353 18.26 8.23 6.28
N GLY A 354 17.72 7.75 5.15
CA GLY A 354 16.29 7.63 4.90
C GLY A 354 15.71 8.86 4.18
N ALA A 355 14.59 8.68 3.49
CA ALA A 355 13.95 9.73 2.68
C ALA A 355 13.46 10.92 3.53
N ASP A 356 13.16 10.70 4.80
CA ASP A 356 12.61 11.72 5.71
C ASP A 356 13.70 12.59 6.37
N CYS A 357 14.98 12.29 6.15
CA CYS A 357 16.08 13.02 6.81
C CYS A 357 16.28 14.44 6.28
N LEU A 358 15.89 14.69 5.04
CA LEU A 358 15.87 16.01 4.41
C LEU A 358 14.43 16.44 4.19
N GLN A 359 14.06 17.57 4.80
CA GLN A 359 12.70 18.10 4.72
C GLN A 359 12.70 19.49 4.10
N SER A 360 11.64 19.78 3.36
CA SER A 360 11.35 21.07 2.75
C SER A 360 10.06 21.61 3.34
N PHE A 361 9.91 22.94 3.31
CA PHE A 361 8.69 23.61 3.77
C PHE A 361 7.75 23.85 2.59
N GLN A 362 6.49 23.48 2.77
CA GLN A 362 5.43 23.76 1.80
C GLN A 362 4.36 24.64 2.45
N LEU A 363 4.05 25.76 1.81
CA LEU A 363 2.98 26.65 2.24
C LEU A 363 1.61 26.00 1.99
N ARG A 364 0.71 26.16 2.93
CA ARG A 364 -0.71 25.79 2.80
C ARG A 364 -1.60 27.02 2.94
N GLU A 365 -2.74 27.00 2.27
CA GLU A 365 -3.79 28.02 2.45
C GLU A 365 -4.48 27.81 3.79
N SER A 366 -3.84 28.31 4.84
CA SER A 366 -4.39 28.34 6.19
C SER A 366 -3.95 29.65 6.87
N HIS A 367 -4.89 30.29 7.56
CA HIS A 367 -4.59 31.46 8.38
C HIS A 367 -4.18 31.08 9.81
N VAL A 368 -4.31 29.79 10.17
CA VAL A 368 -3.86 29.26 11.47
C VAL A 368 -2.35 29.03 11.40
N PRO A 369 -1.54 29.68 12.25
CA PRO A 369 -0.09 29.72 12.11
C PRO A 369 0.58 28.36 12.03
N GLU A 370 0.18 27.41 12.87
CA GLU A 370 0.74 26.05 12.89
C GLU A 370 0.32 25.19 11.70
N ARG A 371 -0.63 25.64 10.88
CA ARG A 371 -1.15 24.93 9.70
C ARG A 371 -0.71 25.57 8.38
N ALA A 372 -0.21 26.81 8.45
CA ALA A 372 0.19 27.55 7.26
C ALA A 372 1.41 26.97 6.57
N VAL A 373 2.22 26.18 7.27
CA VAL A 373 3.42 25.53 6.76
C VAL A 373 3.44 24.07 7.19
N ILE A 374 3.70 23.20 6.24
CA ILE A 374 3.97 21.77 6.53
C ILE A 374 5.39 21.43 6.10
N THR A 375 5.97 20.46 6.76
CA THR A 375 7.24 19.84 6.33
C THR A 375 6.92 18.61 5.48
N VAL A 376 7.58 18.51 4.34
CA VAL A 376 7.50 17.34 3.44
C VAL A 376 8.91 16.89 3.10
N PRO A 377 9.14 15.58 2.87
CA PRO A 377 10.43 15.12 2.39
C PRO A 377 10.85 15.86 1.13
N VAL A 378 12.12 16.27 1.05
CA VAL A 378 12.65 17.02 -0.12
C VAL A 378 12.42 16.24 -1.42
N MET A 379 12.48 14.91 -1.36
CA MET A 379 12.22 14.03 -2.51
C MET A 379 10.80 14.20 -3.08
N GLU A 380 9.83 14.58 -2.25
CA GLU A 380 8.44 14.85 -2.68
C GLU A 380 8.22 16.30 -3.13
N SER A 381 9.10 17.21 -2.68
CA SER A 381 8.99 18.64 -2.90
C SER A 381 9.81 19.18 -4.07
N LEU A 382 10.72 18.36 -4.65
CA LEU A 382 11.56 18.76 -5.79
C LEU A 382 10.67 19.20 -6.97
N PRO A 383 10.94 20.34 -7.56
CA PRO A 383 9.96 21.14 -8.24
C PRO A 383 9.36 20.44 -9.45
N ARG A 384 8.09 20.16 -9.37
CA ARG A 384 7.24 20.42 -10.53
C ARG A 384 7.36 21.93 -10.73
N ARG A 385 8.14 22.39 -11.72
CA ARG A 385 8.12 23.79 -12.15
C ARG A 385 6.68 24.16 -12.54
N LYS A 386 5.87 24.49 -11.56
CA LYS A 386 4.82 25.47 -11.74
C LYS A 386 5.51 26.81 -11.52
N ALA A 387 5.34 27.68 -12.52
CA ALA A 387 5.78 29.04 -12.46
C ALA A 387 5.72 29.56 -11.02
N GLU A 388 6.80 30.19 -10.56
CA GLU A 388 6.81 31.10 -9.44
C GLU A 388 5.64 32.05 -9.65
N GLN A 389 4.47 31.69 -9.15
CA GLN A 389 3.49 32.69 -8.83
C GLN A 389 4.16 33.45 -7.69
N ASP A 390 4.57 34.68 -7.97
CA ASP A 390 4.82 35.67 -6.95
C ASP A 390 3.64 35.61 -5.98
N ILE A 391 3.79 34.82 -4.93
CA ILE A 391 2.87 34.84 -3.80
C ILE A 391 3.20 36.18 -3.14
N GLN A 392 2.51 37.23 -3.59
CA GLN A 392 2.44 38.45 -2.81
C GLN A 392 1.78 38.04 -1.49
N LEU A 393 2.61 37.78 -0.50
CA LEU A 393 2.14 37.62 0.87
C LEU A 393 1.48 38.94 1.28
N PRO A 394 0.14 38.99 1.38
CA PRO A 394 -0.52 40.19 1.86
C PRO A 394 -0.17 40.30 3.34
N PHE A 395 0.43 41.40 3.72
CA PHE A 395 0.81 41.78 5.09
C PHE A 395 1.95 40.98 5.73
N ARG A 396 3.07 41.69 5.95
CA ARG A 396 4.14 41.30 6.86
C ARG A 396 3.74 41.61 8.31
N GLU A 397 2.88 40.82 8.89
CA GLU A 397 2.85 40.77 10.35
C GLU A 397 4.09 39.97 10.77
N GLU A 398 4.91 40.57 11.68
CA GLU A 398 6.07 39.89 12.20
C GLU A 398 5.64 38.65 12.99
N ARG A 399 6.01 37.49 12.52
CA ARG A 399 5.81 36.20 13.18
C ARG A 399 7.11 35.74 13.82
N PRO A 400 7.08 35.05 14.98
CA PRO A 400 8.29 34.50 15.55
C PRO A 400 8.88 33.39 14.65
N LEU A 401 10.18 33.40 14.51
CA LEU A 401 10.89 32.35 13.75
C LEU A 401 10.74 30.95 14.38
N ARG A 402 10.50 30.90 15.69
CA ARG A 402 10.31 29.66 16.42
C ARG A 402 8.91 29.60 16.99
N LEU A 403 8.05 28.81 16.34
CA LEU A 403 6.74 28.42 16.83
C LEU A 403 6.82 27.09 17.57
N PHE A 404 6.04 26.97 18.65
CA PHE A 404 5.88 25.70 19.36
C PHE A 404 4.77 24.88 18.66
N ALA A 405 5.08 23.64 18.32
CA ALA A 405 4.09 22.72 17.73
C ALA A 405 2.88 22.50 18.64
N THR A 406 3.11 22.56 19.95
CA THR A 406 2.06 22.57 20.97
C THR A 406 2.28 23.81 21.85
N PRO A 407 1.35 24.78 21.85
CA PRO A 407 1.45 25.95 22.70
C PRO A 407 1.54 25.60 24.20
N GLU A 408 2.43 26.25 24.91
CA GLU A 408 2.67 25.98 26.33
C GLU A 408 1.83 26.91 27.22
N PRO A 409 1.20 26.39 28.29
CA PRO A 409 0.42 27.23 29.18
C PRO A 409 1.29 28.23 29.91
N VAL A 410 0.74 29.45 30.06
CA VAL A 410 1.36 30.57 30.77
C VAL A 410 0.51 30.90 32.00
N GLU A 411 1.15 30.97 33.15
CA GLU A 411 0.52 31.40 34.38
C GLU A 411 0.52 32.95 34.45
N THR A 412 -0.65 33.55 34.40
CA THR A 412 -0.82 35.01 34.50
C THR A 412 -0.90 35.43 35.96
N ILE A 413 0.03 36.28 36.40
CA ILE A 413 0.06 36.83 37.76
C ILE A 413 -0.74 38.09 37.82
N LEU A 414 -0.62 38.96 36.80
CA LEU A 414 -1.34 40.21 36.68
C LEU A 414 -1.67 40.47 35.21
N ALA A 415 -2.93 40.75 34.90
CA ALA A 415 -3.38 41.10 33.55
C ALA A 415 -4.15 42.42 33.55
N GLU A 416 -4.13 43.09 32.40
CA GLU A 416 -4.95 44.28 32.17
C GLU A 416 -6.37 43.86 31.78
N VAL A 417 -7.32 44.15 32.65
CA VAL A 417 -8.75 43.75 32.51
C VAL A 417 -9.50 44.89 31.82
N PRO A 418 -10.45 44.62 30.88
CA PRO A 418 -11.04 43.32 30.58
C PRO A 418 -10.35 42.57 29.43
N ASP A 419 -9.57 43.19 28.57
CA ASP A 419 -9.13 42.60 27.31
C ASP A 419 -7.63 42.71 27.03
N GLY A 420 -6.87 43.27 27.97
CA GLY A 420 -5.42 43.49 27.78
C GLY A 420 -4.53 42.25 27.97
N PRO A 421 -3.26 42.39 27.61
CA PRO A 421 -2.26 41.35 27.80
C PRO A 421 -1.86 41.22 29.27
N PRO A 422 -1.17 40.13 29.68
CA PRO A 422 -0.61 40.04 31.02
C PRO A 422 0.48 41.10 31.20
N GLN A 423 0.49 41.77 32.34
CA GLN A 423 1.54 42.68 32.74
C GLN A 423 2.68 41.93 33.44
N ILE A 424 2.34 40.86 34.16
CA ILE A 424 3.31 39.91 34.77
C ILE A 424 2.84 38.49 34.52
N PHE A 425 3.72 37.68 33.98
CA PHE A 425 3.41 36.28 33.75
C PHE A 425 4.59 35.36 34.13
N ARG A 426 4.28 34.08 34.39
CA ARG A 426 5.29 33.05 34.64
C ARG A 426 5.25 32.01 33.53
N TRP A 427 6.41 31.75 32.94
CA TRP A 427 6.61 30.72 31.94
C TRP A 427 7.90 29.93 32.20
N ARG A 428 7.85 28.63 32.13
CA ARG A 428 8.97 27.72 32.42
C ARG A 428 9.69 28.06 33.74
N ARG A 429 8.93 28.37 34.80
CA ARG A 429 9.41 28.76 36.13
C ARG A 429 10.07 30.15 36.21
N MET A 430 10.18 30.87 35.12
CA MET A 430 10.71 32.23 35.10
C MET A 430 9.53 33.22 35.08
N GLN A 431 9.67 34.28 35.86
CA GLN A 431 8.72 35.40 35.88
C GLN A 431 9.22 36.47 34.91
N HIS A 432 8.29 36.97 34.10
CA HIS A 432 8.53 38.02 33.11
C HIS A 432 7.63 39.20 33.43
N GLN A 433 8.22 40.38 33.48
CA GLN A 433 7.50 41.65 33.60
C GLN A 433 7.46 42.32 32.24
N VAL A 434 6.28 42.65 31.76
CA VAL A 434 6.03 43.15 30.41
C VAL A 434 6.36 44.64 30.35
N ALA A 435 7.30 44.99 29.47
CA ALA A 435 7.67 46.38 29.17
C ALA A 435 6.85 46.95 28.02
N ARG A 436 6.53 46.12 27.01
CA ARG A 436 5.76 46.53 25.83
C ARG A 436 4.90 45.39 25.32
N SER A 437 3.71 45.74 24.83
CA SER A 437 2.79 44.81 24.21
C SER A 437 2.14 45.41 22.97
N GLU A 438 1.88 44.59 21.97
CA GLU A 438 1.18 44.91 20.73
C GLU A 438 0.13 43.84 20.45
N GLY A 439 -1.07 44.25 20.06
CA GLY A 439 -2.22 43.36 19.79
C GLY A 439 -3.52 43.94 20.34
N PRO A 440 -4.60 43.16 20.36
CA PRO A 440 -4.67 41.75 19.95
C PRO A 440 -4.81 41.57 18.43
N GLU A 441 -4.16 40.54 17.91
CA GLU A 441 -4.46 39.96 16.60
C GLU A 441 -5.41 38.79 16.82
N ARG A 442 -6.64 38.86 16.32
CA ARG A 442 -7.62 37.78 16.48
C ARG A 442 -7.55 36.80 15.34
N ILE A 443 -7.22 35.53 15.65
CA ILE A 443 -7.17 34.42 14.70
C ILE A 443 -8.33 33.48 15.06
N ALA A 444 -9.33 33.40 14.19
CA ALA A 444 -10.40 32.42 14.30
C ALA A 444 -9.88 31.03 13.90
N MET A 445 -10.40 29.99 14.52
CA MET A 445 -10.08 28.62 14.10
C MET A 445 -10.84 28.25 12.82
N GLU A 446 -10.37 27.24 12.12
CA GLU A 446 -10.97 26.75 10.88
C GLU A 446 -12.15 25.84 11.21
N TRP A 447 -13.37 26.40 11.24
CA TRP A 447 -14.60 25.73 11.69
C TRP A 447 -14.87 24.40 10.95
N TRP A 448 -14.39 24.27 9.70
CA TRP A 448 -14.51 23.04 8.89
C TRP A 448 -13.54 21.92 9.32
N ILE A 449 -12.55 22.23 10.16
CA ILE A 449 -11.60 21.28 10.74
C ILE A 449 -11.83 21.15 12.25
N ASP A 450 -11.98 22.27 12.95
CA ASP A 450 -12.00 22.35 14.41
C ASP A 450 -13.42 22.28 15.01
N GLY A 451 -14.44 22.36 14.15
CA GLY A 451 -15.84 22.44 14.58
C GLY A 451 -16.29 23.87 14.97
N ASN A 452 -17.60 24.04 15.07
CA ASN A 452 -18.22 25.38 15.31
C ASN A 452 -17.94 25.94 16.71
N ASP A 453 -17.54 25.08 17.66
CA ASP A 453 -17.31 25.47 19.07
C ASP A 453 -15.85 25.86 19.34
N ALA A 454 -15.00 25.86 18.32
CA ALA A 454 -13.59 26.19 18.47
C ALA A 454 -13.41 27.70 18.75
N GLU A 455 -12.84 27.99 19.91
CA GLU A 455 -12.64 29.37 20.34
C GLU A 455 -11.56 30.08 19.53
N ALA A 456 -11.82 31.34 19.14
CA ALA A 456 -10.81 32.21 18.53
C ALA A 456 -9.66 32.49 19.52
N ARG A 457 -8.49 32.74 18.98
CA ARG A 457 -7.31 33.11 19.75
C ARG A 457 -6.95 34.55 19.55
N ASP A 458 -6.78 35.30 20.65
CA ASP A 458 -6.31 36.69 20.66
C ASP A 458 -4.82 36.71 20.93
N TYR A 459 -4.02 36.97 19.91
CA TYR A 459 -2.55 36.98 19.96
C TYR A 459 -2.00 38.34 20.33
N PHE A 460 -0.95 38.32 21.15
CA PHE A 460 -0.19 39.51 21.54
C PHE A 460 1.30 39.27 21.34
N ARG A 461 1.99 40.28 20.85
CA ARG A 461 3.44 40.38 20.85
C ARG A 461 3.85 41.10 22.13
N ILE A 462 4.66 40.48 22.95
CA ILE A 462 5.08 40.98 24.25
C ILE A 462 6.58 41.06 24.28
N GLU A 463 7.10 42.16 24.82
CA GLU A 463 8.50 42.35 25.14
C GLU A 463 8.63 42.54 26.66
N ASP A 464 9.54 41.78 27.31
CA ASP A 464 9.81 41.91 28.71
C ASP A 464 10.89 43.00 28.99
N GLU A 465 11.10 43.34 30.25
CA GLU A 465 12.09 44.34 30.66
C GLU A 465 13.53 43.93 30.32
N THR A 466 13.77 42.65 29.99
CA THR A 466 15.09 42.14 29.58
C THR A 466 15.27 42.12 28.07
N GLY A 467 14.26 42.53 27.32
CA GLY A 467 14.26 42.62 25.85
C GLY A 467 13.91 41.30 25.14
N HIS A 468 13.49 40.29 25.88
CA HIS A 468 12.98 39.05 25.22
C HIS A 468 11.60 39.28 24.66
N ARG A 469 11.36 38.85 23.45
CA ARG A 469 10.09 39.02 22.75
C ARG A 469 9.38 37.68 22.60
N PHE A 470 8.08 37.69 22.98
CA PHE A 470 7.23 36.50 23.04
C PHE A 470 5.97 36.71 22.22
N TRP A 471 5.47 35.62 21.65
CA TRP A 471 4.16 35.58 21.01
C TRP A 471 3.23 34.69 21.81
N ILE A 472 2.31 35.33 22.52
CA ILE A 472 1.37 34.66 23.40
C ILE A 472 -0.04 34.87 22.88
N TYR A 473 -0.94 33.99 23.23
CA TYR A 473 -2.35 34.20 22.95
C TYR A 473 -3.22 33.87 24.15
N ARG A 474 -4.38 34.52 24.16
CA ARG A 474 -5.47 34.26 25.07
C ARG A 474 -6.52 33.41 24.36
N ARG A 475 -7.08 32.41 25.07
CA ARG A 475 -8.26 31.65 24.69
C ARG A 475 -9.37 31.95 25.71
N GLY A 476 -10.59 32.25 25.25
CA GLY A 476 -11.72 32.64 26.09
C GLY A 476 -11.75 34.12 26.43
N PHE A 477 -12.85 34.57 27.00
CA PHE A 477 -13.12 35.96 27.38
C PHE A 477 -13.33 36.10 28.89
N TYR A 478 -12.82 37.17 29.47
CA TYR A 478 -13.14 37.51 30.85
C TYR A 478 -14.66 37.67 31.02
N GLY A 479 -15.24 37.01 32.04
CA GLY A 479 -16.66 37.13 32.38
C GLY A 479 -17.63 36.18 31.71
N ARG A 480 -17.16 35.23 30.88
CA ARG A 480 -17.95 34.11 30.37
C ARG A 480 -17.33 32.77 30.88
N GLU A 481 -17.92 32.20 31.88
CA GLU A 481 -17.83 30.84 32.45
C GLU A 481 -16.47 30.29 32.90
N LEU A 482 -15.31 30.71 32.37
CA LEU A 482 -13.99 30.27 32.81
C LEU A 482 -12.99 31.41 32.69
N ASP A 483 -12.04 31.52 33.62
CA ASP A 483 -10.92 32.43 33.52
C ASP A 483 -10.15 32.19 32.20
N PRO A 484 -9.85 33.26 31.44
CA PRO A 484 -9.15 33.14 30.17
C PRO A 484 -7.81 32.48 30.38
N ARG A 485 -7.50 31.51 29.48
CA ARG A 485 -6.23 30.77 29.52
C ARG A 485 -5.25 31.40 28.56
N TRP A 486 -4.02 31.59 29.03
CA TRP A 486 -2.93 32.11 28.23
C TRP A 486 -1.94 31.03 27.83
N PHE A 487 -1.44 31.18 26.62
CA PHE A 487 -0.51 30.21 26.04
C PHE A 487 0.65 30.90 25.32
N MET A 488 1.86 30.40 25.53
CA MET A 488 3.04 30.74 24.76
C MET A 488 3.04 29.95 23.47
N HIS A 489 3.05 30.64 22.33
CA HIS A 489 3.03 29.98 21.02
C HIS A 489 4.35 30.13 20.27
N GLY A 490 5.11 31.17 20.55
CA GLY A 490 6.40 31.38 19.90
C GLY A 490 7.32 32.35 20.64
N VAL A 491 8.59 32.32 20.24
CA VAL A 491 9.62 33.22 20.77
C VAL A 491 10.32 33.87 19.59
N PHE A 492 10.41 35.18 19.62
CA PHE A 492 11.20 35.94 18.64
C PHE A 492 12.69 35.80 18.95
N ALA A 493 13.53 35.90 17.93
CA ALA A 493 14.99 35.84 18.06
C ALA A 493 15.53 37.15 18.66
#